data_64389bdf7679e711b631282389862958
#
_entry.id   64389bdf7679e711b631282389862958
#
_cell.length_a   1.000
_cell.length_b   1.000
_cell.length_c   1.000
_cell.angle_alpha   90.00
_cell.angle_beta   90.00
_cell.angle_gamma   90.00
#
_symmetry.space_group_name_H-M   'P 1'
#
loop_
_entity.id
_entity.type
_entity.pdbx_description
1 polymer ?
#
loop_
_entity_poly.entity_id
_entity_poly.type
_entity_poly.pdbx_seq_one_letter_code
_entity_poly.pdbx_strand_id
1 'polypeptide(L)'
;MKLILAVVRDIDTESILNILFPHGFRVTRLASTGGFLRRGSTTLMIGVDEGRENEVIELLKNAVGEPDPDQHRITIFVLDALNFEQI
;
A
#
# COMPACT_ATOMS: atom_id res chain seq x y z
N MET A 1 9.08 8.38 -11.24
CA MET A 1 8.06 7.48 -10.70
C MET A 1 8.41 7.08 -9.28
N LYS A 2 7.43 7.06 -8.43
CA LYS A 2 7.59 6.61 -7.05
C LYS A 2 6.96 5.23 -6.89
N LEU A 3 7.50 4.45 -5.98
CA LEU A 3 6.97 3.16 -5.61
C LEU A 3 6.59 3.21 -4.13
N ILE A 4 5.34 2.89 -3.83
CA ILE A 4 4.87 2.82 -2.46
C ILE A 4 4.71 1.35 -2.10
N LEU A 5 5.36 0.95 -1.01
CA LEU A 5 5.13 -0.34 -0.39
C LEU A 5 4.31 -0.11 0.86
N ALA A 6 3.13 -0.71 0.91
CA ALA A 6 2.23 -0.57 2.04
C ALA A 6 1.99 -1.94 2.65
N VAL A 7 2.42 -2.11 3.90
CA VAL A 7 2.14 -3.32 4.66
C VAL A 7 0.86 -3.09 5.43
N VAL A 8 -0.18 -3.83 5.09
CA VAL A 8 -1.53 -3.64 5.61
C VAL A 8 -2.05 -4.93 6.24
N ARG A 9 -3.08 -4.82 7.08
CA ARG A 9 -3.74 -6.00 7.60
C ARG A 9 -4.56 -6.66 6.49
N ASP A 10 -4.61 -7.99 6.49
CA ASP A 10 -5.40 -8.72 5.50
C ASP A 10 -6.85 -8.27 5.47
N ILE A 11 -7.42 -7.99 6.65
CA ILE A 11 -8.82 -7.57 6.76
C ILE A 11 -9.10 -6.21 6.13
N ASP A 12 -8.07 -5.37 5.92
CA ASP A 12 -8.23 -4.04 5.32
C ASP A 12 -7.95 -4.04 3.82
N THR A 13 -7.44 -5.13 3.27
CA THR A 13 -6.95 -5.16 1.89
C THR A 13 -8.04 -4.83 0.88
N GLU A 14 -9.21 -5.43 0.99
CA GLU A 14 -10.30 -5.18 0.04
C GLU A 14 -10.79 -3.74 0.08
N SER A 15 -10.92 -3.16 1.27
CA SER A 15 -11.31 -1.75 1.42
C SER A 15 -10.30 -0.82 0.75
N ILE A 16 -9.02 -1.13 0.93
CA ILE A 16 -7.93 -0.35 0.33
C ILE A 16 -7.98 -0.44 -1.19
N LEU A 17 -8.11 -1.64 -1.75
CA LEU A 17 -8.18 -1.83 -3.20
C LEU A 17 -9.41 -1.13 -3.79
N ASN A 18 -10.55 -1.19 -3.10
CA ASN A 18 -11.77 -0.54 -3.56
C ASN A 18 -11.66 0.99 -3.60
N ILE A 19 -10.77 1.55 -2.79
CA ILE A 19 -10.51 2.99 -2.80
C ILE A 19 -9.47 3.36 -3.87
N LEU A 20 -8.43 2.56 -4.02
CA LEU A 20 -7.33 2.88 -4.93
C LEU A 20 -7.69 2.70 -6.41
N PHE A 21 -8.39 1.63 -6.77
CA PHE A 21 -8.69 1.33 -8.16
C PHE A 21 -9.47 2.43 -8.88
N PRO A 22 -10.53 3.04 -8.28
CA PRO A 22 -11.24 4.11 -8.97
C PRO A 22 -10.39 5.35 -9.25
N HIS A 23 -9.29 5.54 -8.52
CA HIS A 23 -8.37 6.65 -8.75
C HIS A 23 -7.30 6.34 -9.79
N GLY A 24 -7.34 5.14 -10.38
CA GLY A 24 -6.45 4.77 -11.48
C GLY A 24 -5.08 4.28 -11.05
N PHE A 25 -4.87 3.99 -9.77
CA PHE A 25 -3.59 3.47 -9.30
C PHE A 25 -3.45 1.98 -9.59
N ARG A 26 -2.25 1.59 -10.04
CA ARG A 26 -1.91 0.18 -10.22
C ARG A 26 -1.40 -0.38 -8.90
N VAL A 27 -1.98 -1.50 -8.48
CA VAL A 27 -1.62 -2.13 -7.22
C VAL A 27 -1.29 -3.59 -7.48
N THR A 28 -0.12 -4.01 -7.00
CA THR A 28 0.27 -5.42 -7.01
C THR A 28 0.24 -5.93 -5.58
N ARG A 29 -0.46 -7.02 -5.35
CA ARG A 29 -0.49 -7.67 -4.05
C ARG A 29 0.64 -8.68 -3.98
N LEU A 30 1.49 -8.55 -2.96
CA LEU A 30 2.54 -9.52 -2.70
C LEU A 30 2.08 -10.46 -1.60
N ALA A 31 2.24 -11.77 -1.84
CA ALA A 31 1.85 -12.76 -0.86
C ALA A 31 2.74 -12.68 0.37
N SER A 32 2.14 -12.74 1.56
CA SER A 32 2.88 -12.81 2.81
C SER A 32 3.00 -14.27 3.22
N THR A 33 4.19 -14.84 3.06
CA THR A 33 4.43 -16.25 3.35
C THR A 33 5.40 -16.48 4.51
N GLY A 34 5.52 -15.51 5.39
CA GLY A 34 6.45 -15.58 6.52
C GLY A 34 7.59 -14.58 6.36
N GLY A 35 8.74 -14.89 6.93
CA GLY A 35 9.85 -13.96 6.96
C GLY A 35 9.62 -12.83 7.95
N PHE A 36 9.92 -11.60 7.54
CA PHE A 36 9.74 -10.45 8.41
C PHE A 36 8.31 -9.89 8.39
N LEU A 37 7.47 -10.38 7.51
CA LEU A 37 6.08 -9.91 7.45
C LEU A 37 5.25 -10.60 8.52
N ARG A 38 4.40 -9.83 9.17
CA ARG A 38 3.52 -10.36 10.20
C ARG A 38 2.47 -11.29 9.59
N ARG A 39 2.12 -12.33 10.34
CA ARG A 39 1.00 -13.19 10.01
C ARG A 39 -0.27 -12.34 9.94
N GLY A 40 -1.08 -12.53 8.90
CA GLY A 40 -2.28 -11.74 8.69
C GLY A 40 -2.05 -10.38 8.05
N SER A 41 -0.85 -10.16 7.50
CA SER A 41 -0.49 -8.94 6.79
C SER A 41 -0.29 -9.22 5.31
N THR A 42 -0.58 -8.22 4.50
CA THR A 42 -0.35 -8.24 3.05
C THR A 42 0.48 -7.02 2.68
N THR A 43 1.42 -7.19 1.77
CA THR A 43 2.16 -6.07 1.21
C THR A 43 1.58 -5.70 -0.14
N LEU A 44 1.26 -4.42 -0.31
CA LEU A 44 0.78 -3.87 -1.58
C LEU A 44 1.89 -3.03 -2.19
N MET A 45 2.11 -3.20 -3.47
CA MET A 45 3.06 -2.40 -4.23
C MET A 45 2.28 -1.50 -5.18
N ILE A 46 2.46 -0.19 -5.03
CA ILE A 46 1.69 0.81 -5.75
C ILE A 46 2.65 1.70 -6.54
N GLY A 47 2.52 1.69 -7.87
CA GLY A 47 3.28 2.61 -8.72
C GLY A 47 2.57 3.96 -8.78
N VAL A 48 3.31 5.04 -8.59
CA VAL A 48 2.73 6.38 -8.48
C VAL A 48 3.56 7.38 -9.28
N ASP A 49 2.90 8.25 -10.04
CA ASP A 49 3.58 9.36 -10.69
C ASP A 49 4.09 10.33 -9.65
N GLU A 50 5.22 10.97 -9.94
CA GLU A 50 5.78 11.98 -9.03
C GLU A 50 4.75 13.07 -8.75
N GLY A 51 4.66 13.43 -7.47
CA GLY A 51 3.71 14.43 -7.02
C GLY A 51 2.39 13.87 -6.52
N ARG A 52 2.11 12.58 -6.74
CA ARG A 52 0.87 11.96 -6.28
C ARG A 52 1.03 11.07 -5.04
N GLU A 53 2.21 11.06 -4.43
CA GLU A 53 2.48 10.20 -3.27
C GLU A 53 1.54 10.50 -2.11
N ASN A 54 1.35 11.79 -1.81
CA ASN A 54 0.48 12.19 -0.71
C ASN A 54 -0.97 11.84 -0.94
N GLU A 55 -1.43 11.86 -2.19
CA GLU A 55 -2.78 11.43 -2.55
C GLU A 55 -3.00 9.97 -2.15
N VAL A 56 -2.05 9.09 -2.49
CA VAL A 56 -2.14 7.67 -2.12
C VAL A 56 -2.14 7.50 -0.60
N ILE A 57 -1.25 8.20 0.08
CA ILE A 57 -1.15 8.10 1.54
C ILE A 57 -2.46 8.50 2.22
N GLU A 58 -3.09 9.59 1.76
CA GLU A 58 -4.38 10.02 2.31
C GLU A 58 -5.49 9.00 2.03
N LEU A 59 -5.50 8.42 0.82
CA LEU A 59 -6.48 7.38 0.50
C LEU A 59 -6.30 6.15 1.39
N LEU A 60 -5.06 5.76 1.67
CA LEU A 60 -4.79 4.63 2.55
C LEU A 60 -5.26 4.91 3.98
N LYS A 61 -4.98 6.11 4.50
CA LYS A 61 -5.44 6.48 5.83
C LYS A 61 -6.97 6.43 5.94
N ASN A 62 -7.66 6.91 4.93
CA ASN A 62 -9.11 6.95 4.94
C ASN A 62 -9.74 5.56 4.81
N ALA A 63 -9.02 4.62 4.25
CA ALA A 63 -9.52 3.26 4.02
C ALA A 63 -9.54 2.40 5.28
N VAL A 64 -8.76 2.74 6.30
CA VAL A 64 -8.54 1.82 7.43
C VAL A 64 -9.07 2.33 8.77
N GLY A 65 -9.57 3.55 8.84
CA GLY A 65 -10.09 4.10 10.10
C GLY A 65 -9.01 4.34 11.16
N GLU A 66 -9.43 4.54 12.39
CA GLU A 66 -8.53 4.89 13.49
C GLU A 66 -7.68 3.70 13.94
N PRO A 67 -6.38 3.92 14.20
CA PRO A 67 -5.53 2.86 14.73
C PRO A 67 -5.82 2.56 16.20
N ASP A 68 -5.60 1.31 16.59
CA ASP A 68 -5.59 0.95 18.02
C ASP A 68 -4.37 1.59 18.70
N PRO A 69 -4.45 1.89 20.01
CA PRO A 69 -3.37 2.63 20.68
C PRO A 69 -1.98 2.03 20.55
N ASP A 70 -1.88 0.71 20.48
CA ASP A 70 -0.60 0.01 20.46
C ASP A 70 -0.26 -0.65 19.12
N GLN A 71 -1.02 -0.37 18.06
CA GLN A 71 -0.83 -1.05 16.79
C GLN A 71 -0.89 -0.09 15.61
N HIS A 72 0.02 -0.27 14.69
CA HIS A 72 -0.04 0.39 13.39
C HIS A 72 -0.92 -0.42 12.45
N ARG A 73 -1.78 0.25 11.70
CA ARG A 73 -2.63 -0.39 10.71
C ARG A 73 -1.97 -0.48 9.34
N ILE A 74 -1.13 0.49 9.04
CA ILE A 74 -0.38 0.53 7.78
C ILE A 74 1.03 0.98 8.06
N THR A 75 1.99 0.31 7.44
CA THR A 75 3.37 0.78 7.38
C THR A 75 3.68 1.09 5.92
N ILE A 76 4.14 2.31 5.65
CA ILE A 76 4.32 2.79 4.29
C ILE A 76 5.78 3.13 4.06
N PHE A 77 6.34 2.62 2.94
CA PHE A 77 7.66 3.00 2.44
C PHE A 77 7.48 3.66 1.09
N VAL A 78 8.15 4.79 0.88
CA VAL A 78 8.15 5.49 -0.40
C VAL A 78 9.55 5.42 -0.98
N LEU A 79 9.66 4.85 -2.17
CA LEU A 79 10.93 4.63 -2.84
C LEU A 79 10.92 5.28 -4.22
N ASP A 80 12.10 5.72 -4.66
CA ASP A 80 12.28 6.14 -6.06
C ASP A 80 12.43 4.91 -6.94
N ALA A 81 11.64 4.86 -8.01
CA ALA A 81 11.81 3.85 -9.04
C ALA A 81 12.64 4.47 -10.17
N LEU A 82 13.92 4.16 -10.20
CA LEU A 82 14.85 4.72 -11.18
C LEU A 82 14.66 4.12 -12.56
N ASN A 83 14.14 2.92 -12.64
CA ASN A 83 13.91 2.23 -13.89
C ASN A 83 12.66 1.37 -13.78
N PHE A 84 11.91 1.28 -14.87
CA PHE A 84 10.69 0.49 -14.95
C PHE A 84 10.58 -0.10 -16.34
N GLU A 85 10.43 -1.41 -16.42
CA GLU A 85 10.25 -2.11 -17.68
C GLU A 85 9.07 -3.06 -17.59
N GLN A 86 8.31 -3.10 -18.67
CA GLN A 86 7.18 -4.01 -18.81
C GLN A 86 7.33 -4.70 -20.17
N ILE A 87 7.53 -5.99 -20.14
CA ILE A 87 7.81 -6.78 -21.33
C ILE A 87 6.59 -7.56 -21.78
#